data_c1aced643b4490bba5f1bda2e51e4660
#
_entry.id   c1aced643b4490bba5f1bda2e51e4660
#
_cell.length_a   1.000
_cell.length_b   1.000
_cell.length_c   1.000
_cell.angle_alpha   90.00
_cell.angle_beta   90.00
_cell.angle_gamma   90.00
#
_symmetry.space_group_name_H-M   'P 1'
#
loop_
_entity.id
_entity.type
_entity.pdbx_description
1 polymer ?
#
loop_
_entity_poly.entity_id
_entity_poly.type
_entity_poly.pdbx_seq_one_letter_code
_entity_poly.pdbx_strand_id
1 'polypeptide(L)'
;MGVAGPPPPLTSEGDARAGDQSLSLSSSVGWAVDGGRAVGRIEVICGSMFSGKSEELIRRVRRAQIARQRVQVFKPVLDDRYGRQQVASHDGSRLEAVPIARSEEILTHLQAGVTVVAVDEAQFLDEQLPDVAGQLAARGLRVIAAGLDLDFRGEPFGAMPRLMAMAETVDKLQAICMVCGAPASRTQRLVNGSPAKYTDPVILIGAQDVYEARCRLHHVVLGGR
;
A
#
# COMPACT_ATOMS: atom_id res chain seq x y z
N MET A 1 43.86 -63.71 -7.74
CA MET A 1 42.98 -63.00 -8.68
C MET A 1 41.61 -63.60 -8.52
N GLY A 2 40.76 -63.03 -7.69
CA GLY A 2 39.39 -63.44 -7.43
C GLY A 2 38.42 -62.37 -7.91
N VAL A 3 37.63 -62.74 -8.88
CA VAL A 3 36.56 -61.85 -9.45
C VAL A 3 35.31 -62.04 -8.57
N ALA A 4 34.87 -60.98 -7.94
CA ALA A 4 33.62 -60.98 -7.18
C ALA A 4 32.43 -60.86 -8.13
N GLY A 5 31.47 -61.82 -7.95
CA GLY A 5 30.21 -61.84 -8.69
C GLY A 5 29.20 -60.75 -8.25
N PRO A 6 28.18 -60.52 -9.07
CA PRO A 6 27.19 -59.53 -8.78
C PRO A 6 26.24 -59.86 -7.62
N PRO A 7 25.70 -58.89 -6.92
CA PRO A 7 24.77 -59.17 -5.81
C PRO A 7 23.38 -59.58 -6.33
N PRO A 8 22.58 -60.30 -5.49
CA PRO A 8 21.26 -60.82 -5.87
C PRO A 8 20.19 -59.70 -5.93
N PRO A 9 19.08 -59.94 -6.65
CA PRO A 9 17.99 -58.97 -6.76
C PRO A 9 17.18 -58.90 -5.47
N LEU A 10 16.79 -57.67 -5.09
CA LEU A 10 15.88 -57.42 -3.99
C LEU A 10 14.43 -57.74 -4.41
N THR A 11 13.82 -58.60 -3.65
CA THR A 11 12.42 -58.99 -3.76
C THR A 11 11.49 -57.86 -3.31
N SER A 12 10.48 -57.59 -4.13
CA SER A 12 9.32 -56.76 -3.84
C SER A 12 8.41 -57.42 -2.80
N GLU A 13 7.99 -56.69 -1.79
CA GLU A 13 6.65 -56.83 -1.18
C GLU A 13 6.49 -55.72 -0.12
N GLY A 14 5.40 -54.95 -0.21
CA GLY A 14 5.02 -54.01 0.83
C GLY A 14 4.12 -52.90 0.32
N ASP A 15 2.85 -53.26 0.11
CA ASP A 15 1.74 -52.30 -0.04
C ASP A 15 1.77 -51.21 1.04
N ALA A 16 1.83 -49.97 0.63
CA ALA A 16 1.34 -48.86 1.43
C ALA A 16 0.75 -47.80 0.49
N ARG A 17 -0.57 -47.70 0.50
CA ARG A 17 -1.37 -46.67 -0.13
C ARG A 17 -0.94 -45.31 0.44
N ALA A 18 -0.20 -44.53 -0.31
CA ALA A 18 -0.04 -43.10 -0.10
C ALA A 18 -0.92 -42.40 -1.10
N GLY A 19 -1.91 -41.69 -0.57
CA GLY A 19 -2.85 -40.92 -1.37
C GLY A 19 -2.14 -39.86 -2.23
N ASP A 20 -2.48 -39.92 -3.49
CA ASP A 20 -2.16 -38.89 -4.48
C ASP A 20 -2.81 -37.56 -4.06
N GLN A 21 -2.07 -36.71 -3.35
CA GLN A 21 -2.37 -35.28 -3.23
C GLN A 21 -1.57 -34.57 -4.33
N SER A 22 -2.12 -34.63 -5.52
CA SER A 22 -1.73 -33.73 -6.60
C SER A 22 -1.99 -32.29 -6.14
N LEU A 23 -0.94 -31.64 -5.65
CA LEU A 23 -0.89 -30.20 -5.49
C LEU A 23 -0.96 -29.57 -6.89
N SER A 24 -2.17 -29.32 -7.37
CA SER A 24 -2.37 -28.47 -8.53
C SER A 24 -1.93 -27.06 -8.14
N LEU A 25 -0.73 -26.68 -8.51
CA LEU A 25 -0.26 -25.31 -8.54
C LEU A 25 -1.06 -24.55 -9.60
N SER A 26 -2.29 -24.15 -9.27
CA SER A 26 -2.97 -23.14 -10.05
C SER A 26 -2.27 -21.81 -9.74
N SER A 27 -1.64 -21.21 -10.75
CA SER A 27 -1.03 -19.90 -10.74
C SER A 27 -2.09 -18.77 -10.77
N SER A 28 -3.10 -18.87 -9.91
CA SER A 28 -3.90 -17.76 -9.45
C SER A 28 -3.33 -17.36 -8.10
N VAL A 29 -3.06 -16.07 -7.89
CA VAL A 29 -2.68 -15.50 -6.60
C VAL A 29 -3.84 -15.74 -5.63
N GLY A 30 -4.01 -16.97 -5.22
CA GLY A 30 -4.95 -17.45 -4.22
C GLY A 30 -4.32 -17.15 -2.86
N TRP A 31 -4.89 -16.20 -2.16
CA TRP A 31 -4.51 -15.89 -0.79
C TRP A 31 -4.78 -17.10 0.09
N ALA A 32 -3.78 -17.42 0.90
CA ALA A 32 -3.84 -18.57 1.80
C ALA A 32 -5.11 -18.53 2.66
N VAL A 33 -5.83 -19.62 2.68
CA VAL A 33 -6.92 -19.87 3.62
C VAL A 33 -6.43 -20.91 4.62
N ASP A 34 -6.34 -20.54 5.87
CA ASP A 34 -6.09 -21.49 6.97
C ASP A 34 -7.42 -21.95 7.54
N GLY A 35 -7.71 -23.24 7.43
CA GLY A 35 -8.96 -23.85 7.93
C GLY A 35 -10.25 -23.18 7.42
N GLY A 36 -10.27 -22.61 6.21
CA GLY A 36 -11.42 -21.90 5.64
C GLY A 36 -11.53 -20.42 6.05
N ARG A 37 -10.61 -19.89 6.84
CA ARG A 37 -10.55 -18.49 7.25
C ARG A 37 -9.61 -17.71 6.35
N ALA A 38 -10.07 -16.59 5.78
CA ALA A 38 -9.20 -15.70 5.02
C ALA A 38 -8.10 -15.14 5.93
N VAL A 39 -6.85 -15.25 5.49
CA VAL A 39 -5.72 -14.58 6.17
C VAL A 39 -5.74 -13.12 5.78
N GLY A 40 -5.94 -12.24 6.76
CA GLY A 40 -5.86 -10.80 6.54
C GLY A 40 -4.41 -10.37 6.30
N ARG A 41 -4.25 -9.19 5.70
CA ARG A 41 -2.94 -8.62 5.39
C ARG A 41 -2.99 -7.11 5.22
N ILE A 42 -1.84 -6.48 5.29
CA ILE A 42 -1.63 -5.06 5.04
C ILE A 42 -0.82 -4.90 3.75
N GLU A 43 -1.32 -4.10 2.82
CA GLU A 43 -0.63 -3.71 1.59
C GLU A 43 -0.43 -2.19 1.61
N VAL A 44 0.79 -1.73 1.35
CA VAL A 44 1.10 -0.30 1.32
C VAL A 44 1.50 0.11 -0.09
N ILE A 45 0.88 1.17 -0.58
CA ILE A 45 1.23 1.86 -1.83
C ILE A 45 1.82 3.21 -1.44
N CYS A 46 3.12 3.40 -1.62
CA CYS A 46 3.78 4.64 -1.23
C CYS A 46 4.56 5.28 -2.39
N GLY A 47 5.09 6.47 -2.18
CA GLY A 47 5.88 7.20 -3.18
C GLY A 47 5.57 8.70 -3.17
N SER A 48 6.30 9.48 -3.97
CA SER A 48 6.14 10.92 -4.08
C SER A 48 4.77 11.34 -4.64
N MET A 49 4.44 12.61 -4.58
CA MET A 49 3.33 13.14 -5.39
C MET A 49 3.55 12.82 -6.87
N PHE A 50 2.46 12.66 -7.61
CA PHE A 50 2.44 12.33 -9.05
C PHE A 50 2.99 10.94 -9.41
N SER A 51 3.17 10.04 -8.44
CA SER A 51 3.66 8.67 -8.70
C SER A 51 2.56 7.65 -9.05
N GLY A 52 1.29 8.06 -9.10
CA GLY A 52 0.19 7.16 -9.46
C GLY A 52 -0.40 6.36 -8.29
N LYS A 53 -0.16 6.76 -7.02
CA LYS A 53 -0.66 6.03 -5.84
C LYS A 53 -2.17 5.84 -5.82
N SER A 54 -2.94 6.92 -6.03
CA SER A 54 -4.41 6.85 -6.04
C SER A 54 -4.94 6.04 -7.21
N GLU A 55 -4.28 6.07 -8.37
CA GLU A 55 -4.59 5.22 -9.53
C GLU A 55 -4.41 3.73 -9.19
N GLU A 56 -3.28 3.38 -8.58
CA GLU A 56 -3.00 2.01 -8.15
C GLU A 56 -3.97 1.55 -7.05
N LEU A 57 -4.31 2.43 -6.09
CA LEU A 57 -5.33 2.14 -5.08
C LEU A 57 -6.69 1.84 -5.75
N ILE A 58 -7.14 2.72 -6.65
CA ILE A 58 -8.40 2.55 -7.40
C ILE A 58 -8.37 1.23 -8.19
N ARG A 59 -7.25 0.94 -8.86
CA ARG A 59 -7.07 -0.31 -9.60
C ARG A 59 -7.24 -1.55 -8.71
N ARG A 60 -6.63 -1.55 -7.51
CA ARG A 60 -6.76 -2.67 -6.53
C ARG A 60 -8.19 -2.79 -6.01
N VAL A 61 -8.82 -1.68 -5.68
CA VAL A 61 -10.23 -1.65 -5.23
C VAL A 61 -11.15 -2.22 -6.30
N ARG A 62 -11.02 -1.76 -7.56
CA ARG A 62 -11.83 -2.27 -8.68
C ARG A 62 -11.64 -3.78 -8.89
N ARG A 63 -10.41 -4.28 -8.79
CA ARG A 63 -10.13 -5.72 -8.89
C ARG A 63 -10.80 -6.52 -7.76
N ALA A 64 -10.79 -5.99 -6.53
CA ALA A 64 -11.49 -6.60 -5.40
C ALA A 64 -13.01 -6.64 -5.63
N GLN A 65 -13.60 -5.55 -6.14
CA GLN A 65 -15.03 -5.49 -6.48
C GLN A 65 -15.41 -6.47 -7.60
N ILE A 66 -14.58 -6.60 -8.65
CA ILE A 66 -14.78 -7.61 -9.71
C ILE A 66 -14.75 -9.02 -9.13
N ALA A 67 -13.88 -9.27 -8.13
CA ALA A 67 -13.81 -10.52 -7.37
C ALA A 67 -14.98 -10.67 -6.36
N ARG A 68 -16.00 -9.81 -6.41
CA ARG A 68 -17.18 -9.80 -5.53
C ARG A 68 -16.84 -9.63 -4.04
N GLN A 69 -15.68 -9.04 -3.73
CA GLN A 69 -15.32 -8.64 -2.37
C GLN A 69 -16.03 -7.33 -2.00
N ARG A 70 -16.48 -7.23 -0.76
CA ARG A 70 -17.04 -5.98 -0.24
C ARG A 70 -15.92 -5.06 0.19
N VAL A 71 -15.83 -3.91 -0.45
CA VAL A 71 -14.76 -2.92 -0.23
C VAL A 71 -15.35 -1.68 0.42
N GLN A 72 -14.66 -1.16 1.43
CA GLN A 72 -14.94 0.17 1.99
C GLN A 72 -13.68 1.01 1.92
N VAL A 73 -13.83 2.26 1.46
CA VAL A 73 -12.72 3.20 1.25
C VAL A 73 -12.84 4.33 2.26
N PHE A 74 -11.72 4.74 2.85
CA PHE A 74 -11.61 5.82 3.80
C PHE A 74 -10.58 6.85 3.34
N LYS A 75 -10.75 8.10 3.76
CA LYS A 75 -9.75 9.16 3.55
C LYS A 75 -9.80 10.19 4.69
N PRO A 76 -8.69 10.92 4.96
CA PRO A 76 -8.69 12.00 5.94
C PRO A 76 -9.62 13.15 5.55
N VAL A 77 -10.30 13.75 6.52
CA VAL A 77 -11.14 14.95 6.32
C VAL A 77 -10.32 16.12 5.77
N LEU A 78 -9.03 16.20 6.07
CA LEU A 78 -8.13 17.26 5.60
C LEU A 78 -7.90 17.25 4.08
N ASP A 79 -8.20 16.14 3.40
CA ASP A 79 -8.05 16.04 1.94
C ASP A 79 -9.31 16.55 1.22
N ASP A 80 -9.40 17.86 1.03
CA ASP A 80 -10.57 18.53 0.40
C ASP A 80 -10.38 18.81 -1.11
N ARG A 81 -9.24 18.37 -1.70
CA ARG A 81 -8.85 18.68 -3.09
C ARG A 81 -9.82 18.18 -4.16
N TYR A 82 -10.56 17.11 -3.90
CA TYR A 82 -11.50 16.49 -4.86
C TYR A 82 -12.92 16.28 -4.30
N GLY A 83 -13.27 17.01 -3.20
CA GLY A 83 -14.54 16.84 -2.49
C GLY A 83 -14.43 15.81 -1.35
N ARG A 84 -15.26 16.01 -0.31
CA ARG A 84 -15.14 15.31 0.98
C ARG A 84 -15.42 13.80 0.91
N GLN A 85 -16.05 13.32 -0.14
CA GLN A 85 -16.55 11.92 -0.22
C GLN A 85 -15.98 11.12 -1.39
N GLN A 86 -14.89 11.55 -2.02
CA GLN A 86 -14.34 10.86 -3.18
C GLN A 86 -12.82 10.77 -3.13
N VAL A 87 -12.30 9.59 -3.48
CA VAL A 87 -10.90 9.41 -3.93
C VAL A 87 -10.91 9.59 -5.44
N ALA A 88 -10.12 10.51 -5.95
CA ALA A 88 -10.00 10.76 -7.37
C ALA A 88 -8.56 10.62 -7.83
N SER A 89 -8.35 10.00 -8.99
CA SER A 89 -7.07 10.00 -9.67
C SER A 89 -6.99 11.10 -10.73
N HIS A 90 -5.79 11.41 -11.20
CA HIS A 90 -5.56 12.41 -12.24
C HIS A 90 -6.23 12.05 -13.59
N ASP A 91 -6.48 10.78 -13.86
CA ASP A 91 -7.20 10.29 -15.05
C ASP A 91 -8.73 10.45 -14.96
N GLY A 92 -9.25 11.01 -13.86
CA GLY A 92 -10.68 11.20 -13.63
C GLY A 92 -11.41 10.00 -13.02
N SER A 93 -10.74 8.91 -12.73
CA SER A 93 -11.32 7.76 -12.01
C SER A 93 -11.67 8.15 -10.57
N ARG A 94 -12.85 7.74 -10.10
CA ARG A 94 -13.35 8.11 -8.77
C ARG A 94 -13.86 6.88 -8.01
N LEU A 95 -13.70 6.92 -6.69
CA LEU A 95 -14.31 6.00 -5.73
C LEU A 95 -14.96 6.79 -4.61
N GLU A 96 -16.12 6.32 -4.16
CA GLU A 96 -16.71 6.85 -2.92
C GLU A 96 -15.84 6.48 -1.73
N ALA A 97 -15.60 7.43 -0.83
CA ALA A 97 -14.81 7.25 0.36
C ALA A 97 -15.49 7.89 1.57
N VAL A 98 -15.37 7.25 2.71
CA VAL A 98 -15.84 7.77 3.99
C VAL A 98 -14.76 8.71 4.56
N PRO A 99 -15.07 10.00 4.74
CA PRO A 99 -14.12 10.93 5.36
C PRO A 99 -14.05 10.65 6.86
N ILE A 100 -12.83 10.58 7.40
CA ILE A 100 -12.56 10.34 8.81
C ILE A 100 -11.55 11.34 9.35
N ALA A 101 -11.70 11.73 10.60
CA ALA A 101 -10.76 12.60 11.29
C ALA A 101 -9.66 11.80 12.02
N ARG A 102 -9.98 10.59 12.46
CA ARG A 102 -9.09 9.72 13.23
C ARG A 102 -9.14 8.27 12.73
N SER A 103 -8.02 7.58 12.85
CA SER A 103 -7.89 6.18 12.40
C SER A 103 -8.88 5.23 13.06
N GLU A 104 -9.20 5.43 14.34
CA GLU A 104 -10.17 4.61 15.09
C GLU A 104 -11.57 4.63 14.48
N GLU A 105 -11.94 5.71 13.80
CA GLU A 105 -13.24 5.82 13.13
C GLU A 105 -13.42 4.76 12.04
N ILE A 106 -12.34 4.21 11.47
CA ILE A 106 -12.40 3.07 10.54
C ILE A 106 -13.13 1.89 11.19
N LEU A 107 -12.82 1.60 12.46
CA LEU A 107 -13.43 0.47 13.19
C LEU A 107 -14.92 0.70 13.45
N THR A 108 -15.32 1.94 13.75
CA THR A 108 -16.72 2.29 14.07
C THR A 108 -17.60 2.43 12.82
N HIS A 109 -17.02 2.86 11.68
CA HIS A 109 -17.74 2.98 10.41
C HIS A 109 -17.68 1.72 9.55
N LEU A 110 -16.99 0.67 10.01
CA LEU A 110 -16.83 -0.56 9.24
C LEU A 110 -18.17 -1.26 9.07
N GLN A 111 -18.61 -1.41 7.82
CA GLN A 111 -19.87 -2.05 7.50
C GLN A 111 -19.77 -3.57 7.60
N ALA A 112 -20.89 -4.22 7.93
CA ALA A 112 -20.97 -5.68 8.00
C ALA A 112 -20.62 -6.33 6.64
N GLY A 113 -19.81 -7.38 6.68
CA GLY A 113 -19.41 -8.16 5.50
C GLY A 113 -18.34 -7.50 4.63
N VAL A 114 -17.76 -6.38 5.03
CA VAL A 114 -16.56 -5.81 4.37
C VAL A 114 -15.39 -6.78 4.55
N THR A 115 -14.70 -7.06 3.47
CA THR A 115 -13.51 -7.93 3.44
C THR A 115 -12.25 -7.18 3.01
N VAL A 116 -12.41 -5.99 2.42
CA VAL A 116 -11.30 -5.13 1.98
C VAL A 116 -11.54 -3.72 2.50
N VAL A 117 -10.55 -3.19 3.21
CA VAL A 117 -10.49 -1.79 3.65
C VAL A 117 -9.40 -1.08 2.87
N ALA A 118 -9.72 0.04 2.24
CA ALA A 118 -8.77 0.88 1.54
C ALA A 118 -8.69 2.26 2.22
N VAL A 119 -7.48 2.80 2.37
CA VAL A 119 -7.22 4.11 2.97
C VAL A 119 -6.37 4.92 2.00
N ASP A 120 -6.87 6.06 1.53
CA ASP A 120 -6.07 7.00 0.73
C ASP A 120 -5.53 8.13 1.60
N GLU A 121 -4.44 8.77 1.15
CA GLU A 121 -3.74 9.87 1.84
C GLU A 121 -3.43 9.53 3.33
N ALA A 122 -3.02 8.29 3.57
CA ALA A 122 -2.83 7.70 4.90
C ALA A 122 -1.84 8.50 5.79
N GLN A 123 -0.91 9.26 5.21
CA GLN A 123 0.05 10.10 5.94
C GLN A 123 -0.61 11.24 6.73
N PHE A 124 -1.86 11.59 6.43
CA PHE A 124 -2.59 12.64 7.15
C PHE A 124 -3.44 12.11 8.30
N LEU A 125 -3.51 10.80 8.50
CA LEU A 125 -4.12 10.20 9.68
C LEU A 125 -3.13 10.15 10.85
N ASP A 126 -3.67 9.90 12.04
CA ASP A 126 -2.91 9.84 13.27
C ASP A 126 -1.99 8.60 13.35
N GLU A 127 -1.06 8.60 14.33
CA GLU A 127 -0.08 7.56 14.57
C GLU A 127 -0.68 6.20 15.00
N GLN A 128 -1.99 6.12 15.21
CA GLN A 128 -2.70 4.88 15.56
C GLN A 128 -3.11 4.07 14.33
N LEU A 129 -3.04 4.64 13.12
CA LEU A 129 -3.41 3.95 11.89
C LEU A 129 -2.73 2.58 11.71
N PRO A 130 -1.44 2.38 12.02
CA PRO A 130 -0.81 1.06 11.94
C PRO A 130 -1.44 0.02 12.87
N ASP A 131 -1.83 0.42 14.09
CA ASP A 131 -2.48 -0.47 15.05
C ASP A 131 -3.89 -0.85 14.59
N VAL A 132 -4.63 0.11 14.06
CA VAL A 132 -5.96 -0.12 13.44
C VAL A 132 -5.83 -1.07 12.25
N ALA A 133 -4.86 -0.86 11.36
CA ALA A 133 -4.60 -1.73 10.22
C ALA A 133 -4.26 -3.16 10.68
N GLY A 134 -3.43 -3.30 11.71
CA GLY A 134 -3.09 -4.60 12.31
C GLY A 134 -4.32 -5.31 12.91
N GLN A 135 -5.19 -4.58 13.61
CA GLN A 135 -6.44 -5.14 14.14
C GLN A 135 -7.36 -5.63 13.02
N LEU A 136 -7.49 -4.87 11.93
CA LEU A 136 -8.31 -5.27 10.77
C LEU A 136 -7.73 -6.52 10.10
N ALA A 137 -6.41 -6.56 9.89
CA ALA A 137 -5.73 -7.71 9.33
C ALA A 137 -5.88 -8.95 10.23
N ALA A 138 -5.76 -8.81 11.55
CA ALA A 138 -5.98 -9.91 12.51
C ALA A 138 -7.43 -10.46 12.47
N ARG A 139 -8.40 -9.64 12.04
CA ARG A 139 -9.79 -10.08 11.79
C ARG A 139 -9.99 -10.74 10.43
N GLY A 140 -8.94 -10.91 9.63
CA GLY A 140 -9.00 -11.53 8.31
C GLY A 140 -9.28 -10.55 7.16
N LEU A 141 -9.23 -9.23 7.38
CA LEU A 141 -9.47 -8.25 6.34
C LEU A 141 -8.19 -7.95 5.55
N ARG A 142 -8.35 -7.68 4.27
CA ARG A 142 -7.32 -7.08 3.44
C ARG A 142 -7.33 -5.57 3.63
N VAL A 143 -6.23 -5.00 4.12
CA VAL A 143 -6.06 -3.56 4.30
C VAL A 143 -5.10 -3.02 3.24
N ILE A 144 -5.50 -1.98 2.50
CA ILE A 144 -4.68 -1.34 1.48
C ILE A 144 -4.54 0.13 1.87
N ALA A 145 -3.33 0.56 2.23
CA ALA A 145 -3.04 1.95 2.58
C ALA A 145 -2.21 2.61 1.48
N ALA A 146 -2.67 3.76 0.99
CA ALA A 146 -1.93 4.58 0.02
C ALA A 146 -1.55 5.92 0.64
N GLY A 147 -0.31 6.37 0.44
CA GLY A 147 0.15 7.63 1.01
C GLY A 147 1.58 8.03 0.63
N LEU A 148 1.92 9.27 0.97
CA LEU A 148 3.28 9.79 0.83
C LEU A 148 4.18 9.18 1.91
N ASP A 149 5.25 8.51 1.51
CA ASP A 149 6.25 7.97 2.45
C ASP A 149 7.18 9.04 3.03
N LEU A 150 7.36 10.14 2.29
CA LEU A 150 8.19 11.27 2.68
C LEU A 150 7.42 12.59 2.53
N ASP A 151 7.65 13.51 3.43
CA ASP A 151 7.20 14.90 3.30
C ASP A 151 8.06 15.68 2.28
N PHE A 152 7.75 16.96 2.08
CA PHE A 152 8.49 17.82 1.15
C PHE A 152 9.97 18.03 1.55
N ARG A 153 10.32 17.81 2.82
CA ARG A 153 11.70 17.91 3.33
C ARG A 153 12.51 16.65 3.03
N GLY A 154 11.84 15.57 2.60
CA GLY A 154 12.42 14.26 2.41
C GLY A 154 12.51 13.44 3.71
N GLU A 155 11.80 13.89 4.75
CA GLU A 155 11.70 13.17 6.03
C GLU A 155 10.53 12.19 6.02
N PRO A 156 10.58 11.10 6.82
CA PRO A 156 9.49 10.16 6.96
C PRO A 156 8.16 10.85 7.35
N PHE A 157 7.05 10.47 6.71
CA PHE A 157 5.79 11.19 6.87
C PHE A 157 4.75 10.39 7.65
N GLY A 158 4.33 10.95 8.81
CA GLY A 158 3.25 10.43 9.66
C GLY A 158 3.36 8.92 9.93
N ALA A 159 2.24 8.25 9.92
CA ALA A 159 2.14 6.82 10.21
C ALA A 159 2.75 5.90 9.12
N MET A 160 3.10 6.44 7.94
CA MET A 160 3.54 5.63 6.79
C MET A 160 4.77 4.75 7.07
N PRO A 161 5.84 5.21 7.75
CA PRO A 161 7.01 4.35 8.01
C PRO A 161 6.66 3.10 8.81
N ARG A 162 5.80 3.24 9.82
CA ARG A 162 5.36 2.12 10.65
C ARG A 162 4.42 1.19 9.88
N LEU A 163 3.51 1.72 9.06
CA LEU A 163 2.69 0.92 8.14
C LEU A 163 3.53 0.11 7.17
N MET A 164 4.54 0.73 6.56
CA MET A 164 5.46 0.07 5.63
C MET A 164 6.24 -1.08 6.32
N ALA A 165 6.63 -0.90 7.58
CA ALA A 165 7.33 -1.93 8.35
C ALA A 165 6.42 -3.11 8.73
N MET A 166 5.12 -2.89 8.90
CA MET A 166 4.14 -3.91 9.29
C MET A 166 3.49 -4.62 8.11
N ALA A 167 3.58 -4.06 6.91
CA ALA A 167 2.90 -4.56 5.73
C ALA A 167 3.54 -5.83 5.16
N GLU A 168 2.72 -6.78 4.70
CA GLU A 168 3.17 -7.96 3.93
C GLU A 168 3.66 -7.57 2.54
N THR A 169 3.15 -6.46 1.97
CA THR A 169 3.64 -5.92 0.68
C THR A 169 3.74 -4.40 0.72
N VAL A 170 4.84 -3.89 0.16
CA VAL A 170 5.07 -2.45 -0.01
C VAL A 170 5.46 -2.17 -1.44
N ASP A 171 4.62 -1.42 -2.16
CA ASP A 171 4.89 -0.96 -3.51
C ASP A 171 5.28 0.52 -3.46
N LYS A 172 6.57 0.79 -3.61
CA LYS A 172 7.12 2.13 -3.65
C LYS A 172 7.17 2.64 -5.08
N LEU A 173 6.18 3.44 -5.46
CA LEU A 173 6.03 4.02 -6.78
C LEU A 173 6.96 5.22 -6.97
N GLN A 174 7.34 5.45 -8.21
CA GLN A 174 8.17 6.59 -8.59
C GLN A 174 7.44 7.41 -9.67
N ALA A 175 7.54 8.72 -9.54
CA ALA A 175 7.13 9.67 -10.58
C ALA A 175 8.29 9.93 -11.55
N ILE A 176 8.11 10.91 -12.43
CA ILE A 176 9.14 11.38 -13.35
C ILE A 176 9.67 12.74 -12.85
N CYS A 177 10.97 12.86 -12.73
CA CYS A 177 11.63 14.09 -12.30
C CYS A 177 11.38 15.20 -13.32
N MET A 178 10.77 16.30 -12.89
CA MET A 178 10.44 17.45 -13.76
C MET A 178 11.67 18.18 -14.31
N VAL A 179 12.88 17.89 -13.78
CA VAL A 179 14.13 18.53 -14.26
C VAL A 179 14.86 17.67 -15.26
N CYS A 180 15.00 16.35 -15.04
CA CYS A 180 15.87 15.50 -15.84
C CYS A 180 15.21 14.24 -16.41
N GLY A 181 13.91 14.04 -16.19
CA GLY A 181 13.20 12.86 -16.68
C GLY A 181 13.54 11.53 -15.97
N ALA A 182 14.45 11.53 -15.01
CA ALA A 182 14.79 10.32 -14.26
C ALA A 182 13.68 9.91 -13.26
N PRO A 183 13.67 8.67 -12.75
CA PRO A 183 12.76 8.26 -11.70
C PRO A 183 12.84 9.18 -10.48
N ALA A 184 11.67 9.63 -9.99
CA ALA A 184 11.53 10.61 -8.92
C ALA A 184 10.85 9.98 -7.70
N SER A 185 11.51 10.07 -6.55
CA SER A 185 11.02 9.59 -5.27
C SER A 185 10.87 10.70 -4.21
N ARG A 186 10.96 11.96 -4.63
CA ARG A 186 10.84 13.13 -3.76
C ARG A 186 9.73 14.04 -4.24
N THR A 187 9.05 14.67 -3.29
CA THR A 187 8.07 15.74 -3.53
C THR A 187 8.77 17.07 -3.28
N GLN A 188 9.01 17.83 -4.32
CA GLN A 188 9.51 19.20 -4.22
C GLN A 188 8.36 20.14 -3.98
N ARG A 189 8.46 20.98 -2.95
CA ARG A 189 7.53 22.08 -2.71
C ARG A 189 8.18 23.39 -3.15
N LEU A 190 7.43 24.19 -3.89
CA LEU A 190 7.83 25.52 -4.35
C LEU A 190 6.88 26.56 -3.78
N VAL A 191 7.45 27.58 -3.14
CA VAL A 191 6.76 28.76 -2.63
C VAL A 191 7.19 29.94 -3.50
N ASN A 192 6.27 30.54 -4.24
CA ASN A 192 6.57 31.59 -5.22
C ASN A 192 7.72 31.22 -6.19
N GLY A 193 7.75 29.98 -6.66
CA GLY A 193 8.75 29.48 -7.59
C GLY A 193 10.11 29.11 -6.98
N SER A 194 10.33 29.34 -5.69
CA SER A 194 11.55 28.97 -4.97
C SER A 194 11.35 27.74 -4.10
N PRO A 195 12.39 26.89 -3.88
CA PRO A 195 12.30 25.77 -2.96
C PRO A 195 11.86 26.22 -1.55
N ALA A 196 10.96 25.46 -0.94
CA ALA A 196 10.48 25.70 0.42
C ALA A 196 11.63 25.58 1.44
N LYS A 197 11.49 26.29 2.57
CA LYS A 197 12.44 26.19 3.69
C LYS A 197 12.13 24.96 4.52
N TYR A 198 13.15 24.37 5.10
CA TYR A 198 13.01 23.21 6.01
C TYR A 198 12.07 23.51 7.20
N THR A 199 12.05 24.79 7.65
CA THR A 199 11.22 25.26 8.76
C THR A 199 9.76 25.55 8.38
N ASP A 200 9.41 25.48 7.07
CA ASP A 200 8.04 25.72 6.64
C ASP A 200 7.11 24.59 7.13
N PRO A 201 5.84 24.89 7.46
CA PRO A 201 4.89 23.87 7.90
C PRO A 201 4.77 22.73 6.89
N VAL A 202 4.70 21.49 7.38
CA VAL A 202 4.59 20.30 6.51
C VAL A 202 3.25 20.26 5.80
N ILE A 203 2.18 20.59 6.52
CA ILE A 203 0.81 20.62 6.01
C ILE A 203 0.39 22.08 5.90
N LEU A 204 0.00 22.50 4.71
CA LEU A 204 -0.56 23.82 4.45
C LEU A 204 -1.90 23.66 3.74
N ILE A 205 -2.97 24.06 4.43
CA ILE A 205 -4.33 24.05 3.89
C ILE A 205 -4.56 25.38 3.15
N GLY A 206 -4.93 25.31 1.87
CA GLY A 206 -5.34 26.47 1.08
C GLY A 206 -4.21 27.35 0.52
N ALA A 207 -2.96 26.91 0.55
CA ALA A 207 -1.86 27.64 -0.07
C ALA A 207 -1.80 27.39 -1.59
N GLN A 208 -1.41 28.43 -2.35
CA GLN A 208 -1.10 28.34 -3.79
C GLN A 208 0.29 27.74 -4.03
N ASP A 209 0.66 26.73 -3.24
CA ASP A 209 1.96 26.08 -3.41
C ASP A 209 1.94 25.17 -4.62
N VAL A 210 3.03 25.16 -5.34
CA VAL A 210 3.26 24.25 -6.45
C VAL A 210 4.11 23.08 -5.95
N TYR A 211 3.68 21.86 -6.26
CA TYR A 211 4.43 20.66 -5.98
C TYR A 211 4.92 20.03 -7.29
N GLU A 212 6.11 19.49 -7.26
CA GLU A 212 6.72 18.79 -8.38
C GLU A 212 7.37 17.50 -7.93
N ALA A 213 7.43 16.50 -8.82
CA ALA A 213 8.22 15.31 -8.59
C ALA A 213 9.69 15.56 -8.93
N ARG A 214 10.60 15.19 -8.04
CA ARG A 214 12.04 15.34 -8.21
C ARG A 214 12.79 14.06 -7.85
N CYS A 215 13.87 13.77 -8.58
CA CYS A 215 14.82 12.75 -8.17
C CYS A 215 15.67 13.28 -6.99
N ARG A 216 16.42 12.41 -6.33
CA ARG A 216 17.26 12.77 -5.19
C ARG A 216 18.26 13.90 -5.51
N LEU A 217 18.79 13.94 -6.74
CA LEU A 217 19.76 14.95 -7.17
C LEU A 217 19.12 16.36 -7.30
N HIS A 218 17.88 16.43 -7.75
CA HIS A 218 17.19 17.69 -8.04
C HIS A 218 16.21 18.15 -6.97
N HIS A 219 16.12 17.41 -5.87
CA HIS A 219 15.32 17.80 -4.72
C HIS A 219 16.11 18.76 -3.83
N VAL A 220 15.57 19.95 -3.59
CA VAL A 220 16.21 21.01 -2.82
C VAL A 220 15.28 21.52 -1.72
N VAL A 221 15.81 21.63 -0.51
CA VAL A 221 15.14 22.22 0.65
C VAL A 221 16.06 23.30 1.24
N LEU A 222 15.57 24.53 1.33
CA LEU A 222 16.38 25.63 1.85
C LEU A 222 16.56 25.51 3.36
N GLY A 223 17.82 25.63 3.84
CA GLY A 223 18.15 25.49 5.27
C GLY A 223 18.01 24.06 5.83
N GLY A 224 17.86 23.04 4.95
CA GLY A 224 17.96 21.63 5.31
C GLY A 224 19.41 21.16 5.47
N ARG A 225 19.57 19.95 6.05
CA ARG A 225 20.89 19.31 6.20
C ARG A 225 21.49 18.91 4.86
#